data_9e0467aacb6384e44dfaa185969d535c
#
_entry.id   9e0467aacb6384e44dfaa185969d535c
#
_cell.length_a   1.000
_cell.length_b   1.000
_cell.length_c   1.000
_cell.angle_alpha   90.00
_cell.angle_beta   90.00
_cell.angle_gamma   90.00
#
_symmetry.space_group_name_H-M   'P 1'
#
loop_
_entity.id
_entity.type
_entity.pdbx_description
1 polymer ?
#
loop_
_entity_poly.entity_id
_entity_poly.type
_entity_poly.pdbx_seq_one_letter_code
_entity_poly.pdbx_strand_id
1 'polypeptide(L)'
;MDVRKICFLLLSTVVLLTTVFSCSSVSQKTESVSANAALDNIFARKSVRTYLNKGVEEEKIDLMLRAGMAAPSGKDLRPWGFIVVTKRASLDSMAAALPYAKMLTEARYAIVVCGDSTRSSYWYLDCSAAAQNILLAAESLGLGSVWTAAYPYEDRMEVVRKYTALPKNILPLCVIPFGYPAIQQQPKQKYDAKKIHYQ
;
A
#
# COMPACT_ATOMS: atom_id res chain seq x y z
N MET A 1 7.10 -21.94 -85.50
CA MET A 1 7.41 -22.12 -84.03
C MET A 1 6.21 -21.51 -83.34
N ASP A 2 5.45 -22.33 -82.62
CA ASP A 2 4.08 -22.04 -82.23
C ASP A 2 4.04 -21.15 -81.00
N VAL A 3 3.45 -19.96 -81.08
CA VAL A 3 3.36 -18.92 -80.09
C VAL A 3 2.73 -19.42 -78.75
N ARG A 4 1.92 -20.49 -78.88
CA ARG A 4 1.26 -21.12 -77.68
C ARG A 4 2.21 -21.87 -76.77
N LYS A 5 3.35 -22.34 -77.27
CA LYS A 5 4.35 -23.05 -76.46
C LYS A 5 5.26 -22.09 -75.67
N ILE A 6 5.41 -20.87 -76.15
CA ILE A 6 6.21 -19.85 -75.48
C ILE A 6 5.45 -19.28 -74.26
N CYS A 7 4.10 -19.15 -74.34
CA CYS A 7 3.30 -18.67 -73.21
C CYS A 7 3.23 -19.67 -72.05
N PHE A 8 3.31 -20.99 -72.32
CA PHE A 8 3.27 -22.01 -71.30
C PHE A 8 4.59 -22.12 -70.53
N LEU A 9 5.72 -21.82 -71.17
CA LEU A 9 7.03 -21.83 -70.47
C LEU A 9 7.28 -20.58 -69.60
N LEU A 10 6.67 -19.45 -69.93
CA LEU A 10 6.74 -18.22 -69.12
C LEU A 10 5.80 -18.23 -67.90
N LEU A 11 4.71 -19.02 -67.97
CA LEU A 11 3.78 -19.14 -66.83
C LEU A 11 4.31 -20.09 -65.73
N SER A 12 5.18 -21.07 -66.10
CA SER A 12 5.73 -22.03 -65.15
C SER A 12 6.90 -21.47 -64.31
N THR A 13 7.59 -20.45 -64.81
CA THR A 13 8.70 -19.82 -64.07
C THR A 13 8.29 -18.74 -63.12
N VAL A 14 7.09 -18.15 -63.23
CA VAL A 14 6.58 -17.15 -62.32
C VAL A 14 5.97 -17.77 -61.05
N VAL A 15 5.52 -19.04 -61.13
CA VAL A 15 4.91 -19.73 -59.95
C VAL A 15 5.96 -20.28 -58.98
N LEU A 16 7.25 -20.38 -59.39
CA LEU A 16 8.29 -20.99 -58.54
C LEU A 16 9.13 -19.97 -57.74
N LEU A 17 8.82 -18.66 -57.86
CA LEU A 17 9.61 -17.62 -57.15
C LEU A 17 8.83 -16.94 -56.01
N THR A 18 7.64 -17.43 -55.63
CA THR A 18 6.82 -16.80 -54.56
C THR A 18 6.78 -17.57 -53.23
N THR A 19 7.62 -18.59 -53.04
CA THR A 19 7.52 -19.44 -51.84
C THR A 19 8.70 -19.37 -50.85
N VAL A 20 9.54 -18.34 -50.87
CA VAL A 20 10.67 -18.21 -49.91
C VAL A 20 10.72 -16.84 -49.27
N PHE A 21 9.58 -16.28 -48.86
CA PHE A 21 9.61 -15.21 -47.87
C PHE A 21 8.66 -15.59 -46.74
N SER A 22 8.98 -16.72 -46.09
CA SER A 22 8.48 -16.99 -44.76
C SER A 22 9.25 -16.11 -43.78
N CYS A 23 8.75 -14.91 -43.62
CA CYS A 23 9.20 -14.02 -42.52
C CYS A 23 8.80 -14.72 -41.21
N SER A 24 9.75 -15.44 -40.61
CA SER A 24 9.65 -15.88 -39.23
C SER A 24 9.58 -14.61 -38.38
N SER A 25 8.40 -14.11 -38.15
CA SER A 25 8.13 -13.21 -37.04
C SER A 25 8.52 -13.96 -35.78
N VAL A 26 9.74 -13.71 -35.30
CA VAL A 26 10.11 -13.99 -33.92
C VAL A 26 9.13 -13.19 -33.08
N SER A 27 8.04 -13.86 -32.70
CA SER A 27 7.20 -13.38 -31.64
C SER A 27 8.10 -13.30 -30.41
N GLN A 28 8.64 -12.11 -30.13
CA GLN A 28 9.11 -11.79 -28.80
C GLN A 28 7.92 -12.01 -27.87
N LYS A 29 7.92 -13.17 -27.25
CA LYS A 29 7.09 -13.46 -26.09
C LYS A 29 7.54 -12.44 -25.04
N THR A 30 6.95 -11.25 -25.07
CA THR A 30 6.91 -10.38 -23.89
C THR A 30 6.28 -11.26 -22.82
N GLU A 31 7.12 -11.83 -21.95
CA GLU A 31 6.65 -12.38 -20.70
C GLU A 31 5.83 -11.25 -20.08
N SER A 32 4.53 -11.37 -20.14
CA SER A 32 3.64 -10.58 -19.31
C SER A 32 4.08 -10.93 -17.88
N VAL A 33 4.78 -9.99 -17.23
CA VAL A 33 4.97 -10.05 -15.78
C VAL A 33 3.57 -10.27 -15.26
N SER A 34 3.28 -11.48 -14.77
CA SER A 34 1.96 -11.81 -14.25
C SER A 34 1.66 -10.74 -13.19
N ALA A 35 0.57 -9.99 -13.36
CA ALA A 35 0.20 -8.94 -12.45
C ALA A 35 0.17 -9.53 -11.03
N ASN A 36 1.14 -9.13 -10.20
CA ASN A 36 1.22 -9.59 -8.83
C ASN A 36 0.52 -8.57 -7.96
N ALA A 37 -0.77 -8.81 -7.71
CA ALA A 37 -1.62 -7.90 -6.96
C ALA A 37 -1.01 -7.45 -5.61
N ALA A 38 -0.21 -8.29 -4.96
CA ALA A 38 0.46 -7.93 -3.71
C ALA A 38 1.56 -6.89 -3.94
N LEU A 39 2.41 -7.10 -4.96
CA LEU A 39 3.46 -6.14 -5.31
C LEU A 39 2.88 -4.84 -5.84
N ASP A 40 1.86 -4.91 -6.69
CA ASP A 40 1.16 -3.74 -7.23
C ASP A 40 0.61 -2.87 -6.09
N ASN A 41 -0.03 -3.48 -5.10
CA ASN A 41 -0.55 -2.79 -3.92
C ASN A 41 0.57 -2.16 -3.07
N ILE A 42 1.71 -2.86 -2.88
CA ILE A 42 2.87 -2.33 -2.16
C ILE A 42 3.43 -1.10 -2.86
N PHE A 43 3.56 -1.14 -4.19
CA PHE A 43 4.10 -0.03 -4.97
C PHE A 43 3.11 1.13 -5.12
N ALA A 44 1.81 0.85 -5.17
CA ALA A 44 0.76 1.86 -5.25
C ALA A 44 0.60 2.66 -3.95
N ARG A 45 0.93 2.06 -2.78
CA ARG A 45 0.70 2.68 -1.48
C ARG A 45 1.42 4.03 -1.35
N LYS A 46 0.67 5.02 -0.95
CA LYS A 46 1.11 6.41 -0.76
C LYS A 46 0.56 7.01 0.54
N SER A 47 1.14 8.12 0.98
CA SER A 47 0.66 8.86 2.16
C SER A 47 -0.37 9.90 1.74
N VAL A 48 -1.63 9.66 2.07
CA VAL A 48 -2.76 10.55 1.79
C VAL A 48 -3.06 11.40 3.01
N ARG A 49 -3.25 12.72 2.81
CA ARG A 49 -3.47 13.71 3.89
C ARG A 49 -4.68 14.61 3.66
N THR A 50 -5.46 14.36 2.62
CA THR A 50 -6.70 15.07 2.31
C THR A 50 -7.80 14.07 2.08
N TYR A 51 -8.93 14.25 2.72
CA TYR A 51 -10.00 13.26 2.75
C TYR A 51 -11.34 13.88 2.37
N LEU A 52 -12.16 13.10 1.67
CA LEU A 52 -13.56 13.45 1.45
C LEU A 52 -14.32 13.33 2.78
N ASN A 53 -15.29 14.20 2.99
CA ASN A 53 -16.23 14.06 4.12
C ASN A 53 -17.23 12.92 3.83
N LYS A 54 -16.72 11.71 3.74
CA LYS A 54 -17.48 10.48 3.44
C LYS A 54 -17.21 9.44 4.51
N GLY A 55 -18.26 8.72 4.96
CA GLY A 55 -18.11 7.57 5.84
C GLY A 55 -17.34 6.44 5.17
N VAL A 56 -16.65 5.65 5.98
CA VAL A 56 -16.01 4.40 5.56
C VAL A 56 -16.86 3.25 6.12
N GLU A 57 -17.10 2.25 5.30
CA GLU A 57 -17.87 1.06 5.62
C GLU A 57 -17.19 0.27 6.75
N GLU A 58 -17.97 -0.22 7.71
CA GLU A 58 -17.43 -0.96 8.87
C GLU A 58 -16.65 -2.21 8.46
N GLU A 59 -17.08 -2.88 7.40
CA GLU A 59 -16.39 -4.04 6.83
C GLU A 59 -14.97 -3.71 6.35
N LYS A 60 -14.76 -2.52 5.79
CA LYS A 60 -13.42 -2.07 5.38
C LYS A 60 -12.53 -1.80 6.59
N ILE A 61 -13.10 -1.22 7.65
CA ILE A 61 -12.37 -0.98 8.90
C ILE A 61 -11.97 -2.32 9.52
N ASP A 62 -12.87 -3.29 9.58
CA ASP A 62 -12.59 -4.64 10.09
C ASP A 62 -11.48 -5.34 9.27
N LEU A 63 -11.53 -5.26 7.95
CA LEU A 63 -10.49 -5.80 7.08
C LEU A 63 -9.11 -5.16 7.33
N MET A 64 -9.05 -3.85 7.56
CA MET A 64 -7.80 -3.16 7.93
C MET A 64 -7.26 -3.66 9.27
N LEU A 65 -8.12 -3.86 10.26
CA LEU A 65 -7.73 -4.36 11.59
C LEU A 65 -7.25 -5.82 11.51
N ARG A 66 -7.93 -6.68 10.76
CA ARG A 66 -7.52 -8.06 10.50
C ARG A 66 -6.17 -8.11 9.80
N ALA A 67 -5.93 -7.24 8.81
CA ALA A 67 -4.63 -7.14 8.15
C ALA A 67 -3.52 -6.75 9.14
N GLY A 68 -3.80 -5.81 10.05
CA GLY A 68 -2.89 -5.46 11.13
C GLY A 68 -2.56 -6.66 12.03
N MET A 69 -3.58 -7.42 12.42
CA MET A 69 -3.41 -8.62 13.27
C MET A 69 -2.69 -9.78 12.56
N ALA A 70 -2.65 -9.78 11.22
CA ALA A 70 -1.93 -10.78 10.44
C ALA A 70 -0.42 -10.52 10.36
N ALA A 71 0.09 -9.46 10.98
CA ALA A 71 1.51 -9.16 11.01
C ALA A 71 2.31 -10.22 11.81
N PRO A 72 3.57 -10.46 11.46
CA PRO A 72 4.45 -11.26 12.31
C PRO A 72 4.79 -10.53 13.60
N SER A 73 5.08 -11.27 14.67
CA SER A 73 5.60 -10.70 15.94
C SER A 73 6.69 -11.57 16.54
N GLY A 74 7.61 -10.96 17.26
CA GLY A 74 8.67 -11.65 17.97
C GLY A 74 8.10 -12.71 18.91
N LYS A 75 8.52 -13.99 18.77
CA LYS A 75 8.04 -15.13 19.56
C LYS A 75 6.51 -15.31 19.55
N ASP A 76 5.83 -14.78 18.53
CA ASP A 76 4.36 -14.77 18.41
C ASP A 76 3.63 -14.14 19.62
N LEU A 77 4.26 -13.13 20.23
CA LEU A 77 3.72 -12.47 21.44
C LEU A 77 2.54 -11.55 21.15
N ARG A 78 2.40 -11.04 19.93
CA ARG A 78 1.28 -10.20 19.47
C ARG A 78 0.95 -9.07 20.44
N PRO A 79 1.92 -8.17 20.74
CA PRO A 79 1.75 -7.14 21.76
C PRO A 79 0.84 -5.99 21.33
N TRP A 80 0.45 -5.95 20.06
CA TRP A 80 -0.34 -4.86 19.49
C TRP A 80 -1.76 -4.77 20.03
N GLY A 81 -2.25 -3.55 20.07
CA GLY A 81 -3.63 -3.18 20.22
C GLY A 81 -4.00 -2.09 19.21
N PHE A 82 -5.28 -1.99 18.89
CA PHE A 82 -5.80 -1.01 17.94
C PHE A 82 -6.96 -0.26 18.56
N ILE A 83 -6.98 1.07 18.43
CA ILE A 83 -8.11 1.90 18.82
C ILE A 83 -8.63 2.62 17.59
N VAL A 84 -9.88 2.36 17.21
CA VAL A 84 -10.56 3.09 16.16
C VAL A 84 -11.15 4.35 16.78
N VAL A 85 -10.60 5.51 16.42
CA VAL A 85 -11.06 6.81 16.90
C VAL A 85 -12.06 7.37 15.90
N THR A 86 -13.31 7.55 16.35
CA THR A 86 -14.43 8.08 15.56
C THR A 86 -14.96 9.40 16.12
N LYS A 87 -14.65 9.71 17.40
CA LYS A 87 -15.12 10.92 18.08
C LYS A 87 -14.43 12.15 17.47
N ARG A 88 -15.20 13.03 16.83
CA ARG A 88 -14.69 14.25 16.19
C ARG A 88 -13.83 15.09 17.16
N ALA A 89 -14.31 15.29 18.40
CA ALA A 89 -13.60 16.06 19.41
C ALA A 89 -12.18 15.48 19.73
N SER A 90 -12.04 14.15 19.76
CA SER A 90 -10.72 13.51 19.95
C SER A 90 -9.81 13.70 18.75
N LEU A 91 -10.33 13.57 17.53
CA LEU A 91 -9.59 13.79 16.29
C LEU A 91 -9.11 15.24 16.18
N ASP A 92 -9.99 16.22 16.48
CA ASP A 92 -9.65 17.65 16.45
C ASP A 92 -8.61 18.01 17.52
N SER A 93 -8.76 17.45 18.71
CA SER A 93 -7.79 17.67 19.80
C SER A 93 -6.41 17.11 19.47
N MET A 94 -6.34 15.91 18.89
CA MET A 94 -5.08 15.33 18.41
C MET A 94 -4.51 16.13 17.23
N ALA A 95 -5.34 16.62 16.30
CA ALA A 95 -4.91 17.47 15.20
C ALA A 95 -4.28 18.79 15.70
N ALA A 96 -4.84 19.37 16.76
CA ALA A 96 -4.33 20.61 17.35
C ALA A 96 -3.00 20.39 18.07
N ALA A 97 -2.85 19.27 18.81
CA ALA A 97 -1.73 19.03 19.69
C ALA A 97 -0.54 18.29 19.02
N LEU A 98 -0.79 17.47 17.98
CA LEU A 98 0.26 16.73 17.29
C LEU A 98 0.84 17.53 16.11
N PRO A 99 2.19 17.64 15.99
CA PRO A 99 2.82 18.56 15.02
C PRO A 99 2.55 18.18 13.55
N TYR A 100 2.34 16.89 13.25
CA TYR A 100 2.22 16.39 11.87
C TYR A 100 0.89 15.66 11.62
N ALA A 101 -0.16 15.93 12.40
CA ALA A 101 -1.45 15.26 12.32
C ALA A 101 -2.61 16.18 11.95
N LYS A 102 -2.35 17.32 11.30
CA LYS A 102 -3.37 18.30 10.90
C LYS A 102 -4.49 17.70 10.06
N MET A 103 -4.20 16.67 9.26
CA MET A 103 -5.19 15.99 8.44
C MET A 103 -6.29 15.27 9.25
N LEU A 104 -6.11 15.10 10.57
CA LEU A 104 -7.16 14.59 11.45
C LEU A 104 -8.38 15.51 11.52
N THR A 105 -8.26 16.79 11.17
CA THR A 105 -9.40 17.73 11.04
C THR A 105 -10.34 17.33 9.90
N GLU A 106 -9.80 16.70 8.85
CA GLU A 106 -10.57 16.27 7.67
C GLU A 106 -10.96 14.78 7.77
N ALA A 107 -10.06 13.94 8.32
CA ALA A 107 -10.31 12.51 8.47
C ALA A 107 -11.47 12.25 9.45
N ARG A 108 -12.42 11.40 9.05
CA ARG A 108 -13.51 10.98 9.93
C ARG A 108 -13.09 9.91 10.91
N TYR A 109 -12.00 9.22 10.62
CA TYR A 109 -11.51 8.06 11.38
C TYR A 109 -10.00 8.09 11.51
N ALA A 110 -9.51 7.53 12.61
CA ALA A 110 -8.11 7.17 12.73
C ALA A 110 -7.98 5.83 13.47
N ILE A 111 -6.94 5.06 13.12
CA ILE A 111 -6.52 3.90 13.93
C ILE A 111 -5.27 4.30 14.70
N VAL A 112 -5.35 4.22 16.02
CA VAL A 112 -4.15 4.26 16.87
C VAL A 112 -3.61 2.86 16.99
N VAL A 113 -2.37 2.65 16.55
CA VAL A 113 -1.63 1.41 16.75
C VAL A 113 -0.82 1.58 18.03
N CYS A 114 -1.01 0.69 18.97
CA CYS A 114 -0.33 0.71 20.26
C CYS A 114 0.14 -0.70 20.65
N GLY A 115 1.05 -0.79 21.61
CA GLY A 115 1.57 -2.07 22.04
C GLY A 115 1.85 -2.12 23.54
N ASP A 116 1.74 -3.33 24.10
CA ASP A 116 2.12 -3.62 25.47
C ASP A 116 3.63 -3.81 25.58
N SER A 117 4.31 -2.81 26.11
CA SER A 117 5.77 -2.81 26.30
C SER A 117 6.24 -3.80 27.37
N THR A 118 5.35 -4.28 28.22
CA THR A 118 5.68 -5.29 29.26
C THR A 118 5.63 -6.70 28.67
N ARG A 119 4.86 -6.90 27.58
CA ARG A 119 4.69 -8.18 26.93
C ARG A 119 5.82 -8.53 25.94
N SER A 120 6.38 -7.53 25.26
CA SER A 120 7.43 -7.72 24.26
C SER A 120 8.41 -6.56 24.27
N SER A 121 9.71 -6.84 24.37
CA SER A 121 10.76 -5.84 24.13
C SER A 121 10.80 -5.36 22.66
N TYR A 122 10.21 -6.14 21.73
CA TYR A 122 10.08 -5.83 20.31
C TYR A 122 8.74 -5.17 19.95
N TRP A 123 7.94 -4.76 20.95
CA TRP A 123 6.59 -4.24 20.76
C TRP A 123 6.47 -3.21 19.64
N TYR A 124 7.44 -2.29 19.54
CA TYR A 124 7.42 -1.22 18.54
C TYR A 124 7.72 -1.74 17.12
N LEU A 125 8.55 -2.78 16.96
CA LEU A 125 8.81 -3.45 15.69
C LEU A 125 7.58 -4.25 15.25
N ASP A 126 7.02 -5.04 16.16
CA ASP A 126 5.81 -5.84 15.92
C ASP A 126 4.63 -4.93 15.53
N CYS A 127 4.42 -3.83 16.27
CA CYS A 127 3.40 -2.84 15.98
C CYS A 127 3.67 -2.10 14.66
N SER A 128 4.95 -1.91 14.27
CA SER A 128 5.31 -1.31 12.97
C SER A 128 4.92 -2.22 11.81
N ALA A 129 5.14 -3.53 11.93
CA ALA A 129 4.68 -4.49 10.94
C ALA A 129 3.15 -4.48 10.81
N ALA A 130 2.44 -4.46 11.95
CA ALA A 130 0.98 -4.35 11.98
C ALA A 130 0.48 -3.04 11.34
N ALA A 131 1.10 -1.90 11.66
CA ALA A 131 0.76 -0.61 11.07
C ALA A 131 0.97 -0.60 9.54
N GLN A 132 2.07 -1.18 9.04
CA GLN A 132 2.31 -1.29 7.61
C GLN A 132 1.24 -2.14 6.91
N ASN A 133 0.81 -3.24 7.52
CA ASN A 133 -0.28 -4.05 6.98
C ASN A 133 -1.60 -3.26 6.91
N ILE A 134 -1.91 -2.45 7.93
CA ILE A 134 -3.09 -1.56 7.92
C ILE A 134 -3.02 -0.56 6.77
N LEU A 135 -1.84 0.05 6.53
CA LEU A 135 -1.66 1.00 5.43
C LEU A 135 -1.81 0.35 4.05
N LEU A 136 -1.34 -0.89 3.89
CA LEU A 136 -1.50 -1.67 2.66
C LEU A 136 -2.96 -2.09 2.45
N ALA A 137 -3.65 -2.50 3.51
CA ALA A 137 -5.06 -2.83 3.45
C ALA A 137 -5.91 -1.60 3.07
N ALA A 138 -5.62 -0.43 3.64
CA ALA A 138 -6.30 0.80 3.25
C ALA A 138 -6.15 1.07 1.74
N GLU A 139 -4.94 0.98 1.19
CA GLU A 139 -4.69 1.17 -0.24
C GLU A 139 -5.48 0.18 -1.10
N SER A 140 -5.47 -1.12 -0.76
CA SER A 140 -6.18 -2.16 -1.50
C SER A 140 -7.71 -2.00 -1.47
N LEU A 141 -8.24 -1.33 -0.44
CA LEU A 141 -9.67 -1.04 -0.26
C LEU A 141 -10.08 0.30 -0.90
N GLY A 142 -9.18 0.98 -1.62
CA GLY A 142 -9.42 2.29 -2.22
C GLY A 142 -9.48 3.44 -1.22
N LEU A 143 -8.92 3.24 -0.02
CA LEU A 143 -8.82 4.26 1.01
C LEU A 143 -7.43 4.90 1.01
N GLY A 144 -7.39 6.19 1.35
CA GLY A 144 -6.15 6.89 1.66
C GLY A 144 -5.83 6.79 3.14
N SER A 145 -4.54 6.68 3.47
CA SER A 145 -4.07 6.68 4.85
C SER A 145 -2.66 7.25 4.96
N VAL A 146 -2.24 7.60 6.18
CA VAL A 146 -0.88 8.06 6.46
C VAL A 146 -0.46 7.68 7.88
N TRP A 147 0.81 7.36 8.04
CA TRP A 147 1.44 7.17 9.34
C TRP A 147 1.80 8.51 9.96
N THR A 148 1.29 8.81 11.17
CA THR A 148 1.76 9.92 12.00
C THR A 148 2.36 9.36 13.28
N ALA A 149 3.66 9.58 13.49
CA ALA A 149 4.39 8.98 14.60
C ALA A 149 3.99 9.57 15.97
N ALA A 150 3.77 8.69 16.95
CA ALA A 150 3.74 9.03 18.36
C ALA A 150 5.05 8.59 19.02
N TYR A 151 5.36 7.30 19.03
CA TYR A 151 6.66 6.79 19.51
C TYR A 151 7.79 7.20 18.55
N PRO A 152 9.01 7.55 19.07
CA PRO A 152 9.45 7.53 20.46
C PRO A 152 9.30 8.87 21.21
N TYR A 153 8.45 9.77 20.76
CA TYR A 153 8.30 11.13 21.27
C TYR A 153 7.33 11.15 22.45
N GLU A 154 7.82 11.38 23.67
CA GLU A 154 7.02 11.32 24.90
C GLU A 154 5.84 12.31 24.87
N ASP A 155 6.09 13.55 24.43
CA ASP A 155 5.06 14.58 24.27
C ASP A 155 3.91 14.15 23.37
N ARG A 156 4.21 13.47 22.26
CA ARG A 156 3.20 12.96 21.33
C ARG A 156 2.48 11.75 21.88
N MET A 157 3.20 10.83 22.52
CA MET A 157 2.60 9.67 23.17
C MET A 157 1.61 10.08 24.25
N GLU A 158 1.93 11.10 25.07
CA GLU A 158 1.04 11.65 26.09
C GLU A 158 -0.24 12.27 25.47
N VAL A 159 -0.11 13.00 24.37
CA VAL A 159 -1.27 13.51 23.62
C VAL A 159 -2.19 12.36 23.19
N VAL A 160 -1.64 11.34 22.56
CA VAL A 160 -2.44 10.19 22.08
C VAL A 160 -3.09 9.48 23.26
N ARG A 161 -2.33 9.21 24.32
CA ARG A 161 -2.81 8.56 25.56
C ARG A 161 -3.98 9.32 26.17
N LYS A 162 -3.86 10.64 26.29
CA LYS A 162 -4.90 11.51 26.83
C LYS A 162 -6.24 11.39 26.09
N TYR A 163 -6.21 11.35 24.75
CA TYR A 163 -7.42 11.35 23.95
C TYR A 163 -7.97 9.95 23.61
N THR A 164 -7.23 8.90 23.97
CA THR A 164 -7.63 7.49 23.73
C THR A 164 -7.77 6.67 25.01
N ALA A 165 -7.53 7.28 26.20
CA ALA A 165 -7.62 6.62 27.51
C ALA A 165 -6.76 5.35 27.63
N LEU A 166 -5.57 5.33 27.03
CA LEU A 166 -4.66 4.19 27.07
C LEU A 166 -4.07 4.01 28.48
N PRO A 167 -3.97 2.77 28.98
CA PRO A 167 -3.25 2.44 30.23
C PRO A 167 -1.76 2.76 30.09
N LYS A 168 -1.06 2.94 31.24
CA LYS A 168 0.35 3.34 31.25
C LYS A 168 1.30 2.35 30.54
N ASN A 169 1.03 1.05 30.63
CA ASN A 169 1.84 0.00 30.01
C ASN A 169 1.58 -0.16 28.51
N ILE A 170 0.52 0.44 27.98
CA ILE A 170 0.22 0.43 26.55
C ILE A 170 0.73 1.71 25.92
N LEU A 171 1.73 1.56 25.05
CA LEU A 171 2.40 2.68 24.43
C LEU A 171 1.89 2.91 23.01
N PRO A 172 1.44 4.13 22.65
CA PRO A 172 1.03 4.41 21.28
C PRO A 172 2.23 4.51 20.35
N LEU A 173 2.23 3.71 19.28
CA LEU A 173 3.25 3.75 18.23
C LEU A 173 2.97 4.90 17.26
N CYS A 174 1.76 4.91 16.72
CA CYS A 174 1.36 5.88 15.70
C CYS A 174 -0.15 6.07 15.66
N VAL A 175 -0.56 7.16 15.02
CA VAL A 175 -1.94 7.43 14.64
C VAL A 175 -2.02 7.35 13.11
N ILE A 176 -2.97 6.60 12.58
CA ILE A 176 -3.22 6.41 11.15
C ILE A 176 -4.57 7.03 10.80
N PRO A 177 -4.64 8.32 10.41
CA PRO A 177 -5.82 8.89 9.78
C PRO A 177 -6.12 8.15 8.49
N PHE A 178 -7.40 7.88 8.21
CA PHE A 178 -7.82 7.23 6.98
C PHE A 178 -9.22 7.68 6.53
N GLY A 179 -9.49 7.48 5.25
CA GLY A 179 -10.75 7.82 4.60
C GLY A 179 -10.62 7.77 3.09
N TYR A 180 -11.69 8.13 2.38
CA TYR A 180 -11.63 8.28 0.93
C TYR A 180 -10.75 9.48 0.55
N PRO A 181 -9.75 9.33 -0.32
CA PRO A 181 -8.87 10.43 -0.71
C PRO A 181 -9.64 11.52 -1.47
N ALA A 182 -9.44 12.78 -1.10
CA ALA A 182 -10.03 13.92 -1.81
C ALA A 182 -9.30 14.24 -3.12
N ILE A 183 -8.03 13.86 -3.22
CA ILE A 183 -7.17 14.13 -4.39
C ILE A 183 -6.46 12.83 -4.76
N GLN A 184 -6.43 12.51 -6.04
CA GLN A 184 -5.60 11.41 -6.55
C GLN A 184 -4.13 11.80 -6.47
N GLN A 185 -3.33 10.97 -5.82
CA GLN A 185 -1.89 11.16 -5.69
C GLN A 185 -1.16 9.98 -6.34
N GLN A 186 0.01 10.27 -6.91
CA GLN A 186 0.89 9.23 -7.42
C GLN A 186 1.84 8.73 -6.34
N PRO A 187 2.19 7.44 -6.34
CA PRO A 187 3.22 6.91 -5.45
C PRO A 187 4.58 7.53 -5.81
N LYS A 188 5.42 7.72 -4.78
CA LYS A 188 6.78 8.24 -4.99
C LYS A 188 7.72 7.13 -5.44
N GLN A 189 8.55 7.40 -6.45
CA GLN A 189 9.68 6.55 -6.79
C GLN A 189 10.71 6.60 -5.66
N LYS A 190 10.99 5.43 -5.07
CA LYS A 190 11.87 5.31 -3.89
C LYS A 190 13.01 4.32 -4.10
N TYR A 191 13.01 3.61 -5.23
CA TYR A 191 14.06 2.64 -5.53
C TYR A 191 15.42 3.35 -5.70
N ASP A 192 16.41 2.84 -5.00
CA ASP A 192 17.78 3.33 -5.06
C ASP A 192 18.73 2.12 -5.04
N ALA A 193 19.28 1.78 -6.18
CA ALA A 193 20.18 0.63 -6.34
C ALA A 193 21.44 0.74 -5.48
N LYS A 194 21.87 1.96 -5.12
CA LYS A 194 23.04 2.20 -4.26
C LYS A 194 22.88 1.69 -2.83
N LYS A 195 21.65 1.38 -2.43
CA LYS A 195 21.32 0.82 -1.09
C LYS A 195 21.31 -0.70 -1.07
N ILE A 196 21.64 -1.35 -2.19
CA ILE A 196 21.62 -2.81 -2.32
C ILE A 196 23.08 -3.28 -2.40
N HIS A 197 23.45 -4.16 -1.50
CA HIS A 197 24.78 -4.74 -1.45
C HIS A 197 24.65 -6.27 -1.50
N TYR A 198 25.42 -6.88 -2.42
CA TYR A 198 25.52 -8.34 -2.55
C TYR A 198 26.86 -8.77 -1.97
N GLN A 199 26.89 -9.88 -1.23
CA GLN A 199 28.08 -10.49 -0.66
C GLN A 199 28.22 -11.92 -1.16
#